data_4fb24ce4f63f2bab5cf1056d8fce8d83
#
_entry.id   4fb24ce4f63f2bab5cf1056d8fce8d83
#
_cell.length_a   1.000
_cell.length_b   1.000
_cell.length_c   1.000
_cell.angle_alpha   90.00
_cell.angle_beta   90.00
_cell.angle_gamma   90.00
#
_symmetry.space_group_name_H-M   'P 1'
#
loop_
_entity.id
_entity.type
_entity.pdbx_description
1 polymer ?
#
loop_
_entity_poly.entity_id
_entity_poly.type
_entity_poly.pdbx_seq_one_letter_code
_entity_poly.pdbx_strand_id
1 'polypeptide(L)'
;MALRLAATFGTRAQQAAQLWREKQLEYTFRRALMRQYVDFDVCTRQALRYVSASLGVDLDAAAEQALLEAYLHLPAFADAEPGLAMLKRAGHRLVALTNGTERSARSVLENAGLTDYLEAVLSVEPLETFKPDPAVYALVGKLTTGNAAPAWLVSGNPFDVIGAKACGLKVAWLRRDPQKVFDPWEVSPDVVVGNLEELYEKLPVGR
;
A
#
# COMPACT_ATOMS: atom_id res chain seq x y z
N MET A 1 12.98 -3.52 9.66
CA MET A 1 12.15 -2.46 10.29
C MET A 1 12.00 -2.65 11.80
N ALA A 2 11.40 -3.73 12.31
CA ALA A 2 11.13 -3.92 13.74
C ALA A 2 12.35 -3.74 14.65
N LEU A 3 13.51 -4.32 14.31
CA LEU A 3 14.76 -4.17 15.09
C LEU A 3 15.24 -2.71 15.15
N ARG A 4 15.11 -1.94 14.07
CA ARG A 4 15.50 -0.52 14.06
C ARG A 4 14.56 0.34 14.89
N LEU A 5 13.25 0.06 14.82
CA LEU A 5 12.27 0.72 15.69
C LEU A 5 12.53 0.40 17.16
N ALA A 6 12.86 -0.86 17.50
CA ALA A 6 13.21 -1.26 18.86
C ALA A 6 14.49 -0.55 19.34
N ALA A 7 15.50 -0.40 18.49
CA ALA A 7 16.73 0.34 18.82
C ALA A 7 16.48 1.83 19.09
N THR A 8 15.54 2.46 18.34
CA THR A 8 15.24 3.88 18.46
C THR A 8 14.21 4.19 19.56
N PHE A 9 13.12 3.41 19.64
CA PHE A 9 11.97 3.69 20.50
C PHE A 9 11.86 2.75 21.72
N GLY A 10 12.75 1.76 21.86
CA GLY A 10 12.78 0.82 22.96
C GLY A 10 11.46 0.06 23.10
N THR A 11 10.91 0.02 24.31
CA THR A 11 9.63 -0.64 24.62
C THR A 11 8.43 -0.03 23.91
N ARG A 12 8.55 1.19 23.37
CA ARG A 12 7.49 1.90 22.62
C ARG A 12 7.53 1.64 21.12
N ALA A 13 8.38 0.72 20.63
CA ALA A 13 8.55 0.46 19.19
C ALA A 13 7.26 0.09 18.47
N GLN A 14 6.40 -0.72 19.09
CA GLN A 14 5.09 -1.08 18.51
C GLN A 14 4.16 0.12 18.42
N GLN A 15 4.07 0.93 19.47
CA GLN A 15 3.29 2.18 19.49
C GLN A 15 3.84 3.15 18.42
N ALA A 16 5.16 3.29 18.32
CA ALA A 16 5.80 4.13 17.31
C ALA A 16 5.46 3.66 15.88
N ALA A 17 5.51 2.37 15.60
CA ALA A 17 5.17 1.81 14.29
C ALA A 17 3.72 2.10 13.91
N GLN A 18 2.78 1.89 14.83
CA GLN A 18 1.36 2.14 14.61
C GLN A 18 1.11 3.64 14.38
N LEU A 19 1.58 4.51 15.26
CA LEU A 19 1.40 5.96 15.16
C LEU A 19 2.06 6.51 13.90
N TRP A 20 3.24 5.97 13.50
CA TRP A 20 3.90 6.36 12.26
C TRP A 20 3.02 6.08 11.05
N ARG A 21 2.46 4.88 10.97
CA ARG A 21 1.56 4.51 9.88
C ARG A 21 0.28 5.36 9.85
N GLU A 22 -0.32 5.60 11.00
CA GLU A 22 -1.52 6.44 11.12
C GLU A 22 -1.25 7.87 10.66
N LYS A 23 -0.15 8.50 11.14
CA LYS A 23 0.22 9.86 10.75
C LYS A 23 0.64 9.97 9.29
N GLN A 24 1.30 8.95 8.75
CA GLN A 24 1.65 8.89 7.34
C GLN A 24 0.39 8.97 6.46
N LEU A 25 -0.64 8.18 6.75
CA LEU A 25 -1.91 8.21 6.02
C LEU A 25 -2.68 9.52 6.27
N GLU A 26 -2.76 9.96 7.51
CA GLU A 26 -3.41 11.23 7.86
C GLU A 26 -2.81 12.40 7.08
N TYR A 27 -1.49 12.46 6.96
CA TYR A 27 -0.82 13.54 6.22
C TYR A 27 -1.08 13.46 4.72
N THR A 28 -1.14 12.27 4.14
CA THR A 28 -1.51 12.13 2.73
C THR A 28 -2.94 12.60 2.47
N PHE A 29 -3.89 12.23 3.34
CA PHE A 29 -5.30 12.67 3.21
C PHE A 29 -5.45 14.18 3.36
N ARG A 30 -4.80 14.78 4.37
CA ARG A 30 -4.81 16.23 4.57
C ARG A 30 -4.24 16.97 3.36
N ARG A 31 -3.11 16.52 2.83
CA ARG A 31 -2.45 17.14 1.68
C ARG A 31 -3.27 17.02 0.41
N ALA A 32 -3.91 15.88 0.16
CA ALA A 32 -4.83 15.71 -0.97
C ALA A 32 -6.02 16.70 -0.87
N LEU A 33 -6.66 16.79 0.30
CA LEU A 33 -7.78 17.71 0.54
C LEU A 33 -7.38 19.18 0.41
N MET A 34 -6.17 19.53 0.86
CA MET A 34 -5.63 20.90 0.76
C MET A 34 -5.07 21.22 -0.63
N ARG A 35 -4.95 20.21 -1.53
CA ARG A 35 -4.28 20.32 -2.83
C ARG A 35 -2.83 20.81 -2.70
N GLN A 36 -2.14 20.32 -1.67
CA GLN A 36 -0.74 20.62 -1.35
C GLN A 36 0.08 19.33 -1.37
N TYR A 37 0.12 18.72 -2.55
CA TYR A 37 0.85 17.49 -2.77
C TYR A 37 2.35 17.66 -2.46
N VAL A 38 2.91 16.63 -1.88
CA VAL A 38 4.36 16.34 -1.80
C VAL A 38 4.51 14.84 -1.92
N ASP A 39 5.69 14.36 -2.26
CA ASP A 39 5.92 12.93 -2.35
C ASP A 39 5.58 12.18 -1.06
N PHE A 40 5.14 10.94 -1.21
CA PHE A 40 4.81 10.07 -0.08
C PHE A 40 5.98 9.91 0.89
N ASP A 41 7.21 9.93 0.38
CA ASP A 41 8.44 9.83 1.19
C ASP A 41 8.59 11.05 2.13
N VAL A 42 8.15 12.23 1.68
CA VAL A 42 8.09 13.44 2.51
C VAL A 42 7.05 13.27 3.62
N CYS A 43 5.86 12.76 3.31
CA CYS A 43 4.83 12.45 4.31
C CYS A 43 5.34 11.42 5.32
N THR A 44 6.04 10.39 4.85
CA THR A 44 6.65 9.34 5.69
C THR A 44 7.66 9.92 6.67
N ARG A 45 8.56 10.79 6.19
CA ARG A 45 9.56 11.47 7.02
C ARG A 45 8.91 12.39 8.06
N GLN A 46 7.93 13.20 7.63
CA GLN A 46 7.22 14.11 8.53
C GLN A 46 6.44 13.37 9.61
N ALA A 47 5.81 12.25 9.25
CA ALA A 47 5.12 11.39 10.21
C ALA A 47 6.11 10.78 11.23
N LEU A 48 7.30 10.35 10.80
CA LEU A 48 8.33 9.85 11.71
C LEU A 48 8.79 10.92 12.71
N ARG A 49 9.02 12.16 12.24
CA ARG A 49 9.37 13.31 13.12
C ARG A 49 8.27 13.62 14.13
N TYR A 50 7.00 13.55 13.71
CA TYR A 50 5.87 13.70 14.62
C TYR A 50 5.88 12.62 15.71
N VAL A 51 6.12 11.34 15.34
CA VAL A 51 6.19 10.23 16.31
C VAL A 51 7.32 10.44 17.32
N SER A 52 8.51 10.80 16.83
CA SER A 52 9.65 11.11 17.67
C SER A 52 9.32 12.18 18.72
N ALA A 53 8.79 13.33 18.27
CA ALA A 53 8.39 14.41 19.14
C ALA A 53 7.25 14.01 20.12
N SER A 54 6.23 13.31 19.63
CA SER A 54 5.07 12.85 20.42
C SER A 54 5.45 11.85 21.51
N LEU A 55 6.46 11.03 21.25
CA LEU A 55 6.97 10.04 22.21
C LEU A 55 8.17 10.57 23.02
N GLY A 56 8.58 11.83 22.85
CA GLY A 56 9.72 12.39 23.57
C GLY A 56 11.03 11.62 23.34
N VAL A 57 11.24 11.16 22.11
CA VAL A 57 12.49 10.49 21.70
C VAL A 57 13.25 11.46 20.82
N ASP A 58 14.51 11.72 21.16
CA ASP A 58 15.39 12.51 20.29
C ASP A 58 15.85 11.65 19.12
N LEU A 59 15.48 12.07 17.90
CA LEU A 59 15.77 11.37 16.66
C LEU A 59 16.83 12.16 15.90
N ASP A 60 18.07 11.73 15.97
CA ASP A 60 19.12 12.34 15.17
C ASP A 60 18.96 12.02 13.67
N ALA A 61 19.70 12.75 12.85
CA ALA A 61 19.61 12.62 11.38
C ALA A 61 20.02 11.22 10.88
N ALA A 62 20.94 10.55 11.57
CA ALA A 62 21.40 9.21 11.18
C ALA A 62 20.33 8.16 11.48
N ALA A 63 19.70 8.23 12.65
CA ALA A 63 18.60 7.35 13.03
C ALA A 63 17.36 7.59 12.14
N GLU A 64 17.03 8.84 11.84
CA GLU A 64 15.95 9.18 10.88
C GLU A 64 16.22 8.51 9.53
N GLN A 65 17.39 8.73 8.97
CA GLN A 65 17.75 8.18 7.66
C GLN A 65 17.73 6.64 7.67
N ALA A 66 18.28 6.01 8.72
CA ALA A 66 18.29 4.57 8.85
C ALA A 66 16.89 3.94 8.93
N LEU A 67 15.92 4.61 9.57
CA LEU A 67 14.52 4.16 9.61
C LEU A 67 13.82 4.32 8.26
N LEU A 68 14.07 5.42 7.55
CA LEU A 68 13.51 5.64 6.20
C LEU A 68 14.08 4.65 5.18
N GLU A 69 15.38 4.38 5.23
CA GLU A 69 16.01 3.34 4.39
C GLU A 69 15.44 1.95 4.68
N ALA A 70 15.24 1.62 5.96
CA ALA A 70 14.62 0.34 6.33
C ALA A 70 13.20 0.17 5.78
N TYR A 71 12.50 1.27 5.49
CA TYR A 71 11.19 1.23 4.85
C TYR A 71 11.26 0.73 3.41
N LEU A 72 12.34 1.05 2.69
CA LEU A 72 12.56 0.59 1.31
C LEU A 72 13.00 -0.89 1.23
N HIS A 73 13.45 -1.46 2.36
CA HIS A 73 13.95 -2.84 2.46
C HIS A 73 13.03 -3.73 3.30
N LEU A 74 11.72 -3.46 3.29
CA LEU A 74 10.76 -4.33 3.96
C LEU A 74 10.70 -5.69 3.24
N PRO A 75 10.72 -6.81 3.98
CA PRO A 75 10.54 -8.11 3.38
C PRO A 75 9.12 -8.22 2.79
N ALA A 76 9.00 -8.96 1.70
CA ALA A 76 7.69 -9.36 1.18
C ALA A 76 6.94 -10.22 2.20
N PHE A 77 5.61 -10.21 2.15
CA PHE A 77 4.80 -11.20 2.85
C PHE A 77 5.06 -12.59 2.26
N ALA A 78 5.01 -13.62 3.09
CA ALA A 78 5.33 -14.98 2.67
C ALA A 78 4.44 -15.51 1.53
N ASP A 79 3.20 -15.03 1.44
CA ASP A 79 2.24 -15.35 0.39
C ASP A 79 2.42 -14.52 -0.90
N ALA A 80 3.31 -13.51 -0.89
CA ALA A 80 3.39 -12.56 -2.01
C ALA A 80 3.94 -13.20 -3.27
N GLU A 81 5.11 -13.81 -3.20
CA GLU A 81 5.72 -14.44 -4.36
C GLU A 81 4.89 -15.61 -4.90
N PRO A 82 4.53 -16.64 -4.10
CA PRO A 82 3.75 -17.77 -4.61
C PRO A 82 2.39 -17.36 -5.16
N GLY A 83 1.68 -16.45 -4.48
CA GLY A 83 0.38 -15.97 -4.93
C GLY A 83 0.44 -15.16 -6.22
N LEU A 84 1.41 -14.25 -6.36
CA LEU A 84 1.61 -13.51 -7.62
C LEU A 84 1.98 -14.44 -8.77
N ALA A 85 2.83 -15.46 -8.52
CA ALA A 85 3.18 -16.46 -9.52
C ALA A 85 1.96 -17.28 -9.98
N MET A 86 1.06 -17.66 -9.06
CA MET A 86 -0.18 -18.38 -9.39
C MET A 86 -1.10 -17.51 -10.24
N LEU A 87 -1.35 -16.26 -9.83
CA LEU A 87 -2.19 -15.32 -10.55
C LEU A 87 -1.64 -15.03 -11.97
N LYS A 88 -0.33 -14.82 -12.10
CA LYS A 88 0.31 -14.60 -13.39
C LYS A 88 0.18 -15.82 -14.32
N ARG A 89 0.41 -17.04 -13.81
CA ARG A 89 0.20 -18.27 -14.58
C ARG A 89 -1.23 -18.50 -15.02
N ALA A 90 -2.20 -18.01 -14.25
CA ALA A 90 -3.62 -18.05 -14.61
C ALA A 90 -4.03 -16.99 -15.65
N GLY A 91 -3.07 -16.22 -16.17
CA GLY A 91 -3.31 -15.22 -17.21
C GLY A 91 -3.75 -13.86 -16.70
N HIS A 92 -3.70 -13.62 -15.37
CA HIS A 92 -3.99 -12.29 -14.86
C HIS A 92 -2.84 -11.32 -15.17
N ARG A 93 -3.22 -10.10 -15.57
CA ARG A 93 -2.31 -8.96 -15.68
C ARG A 93 -2.17 -8.30 -14.32
N LEU A 94 -0.95 -8.25 -13.79
CA LEU A 94 -0.68 -7.78 -12.43
C LEU A 94 0.00 -6.41 -12.47
N VAL A 95 -0.54 -5.46 -11.72
CA VAL A 95 -0.05 -4.08 -11.69
C VAL A 95 0.01 -3.60 -10.24
N ALA A 96 1.07 -2.90 -9.87
CA ALA A 96 1.14 -2.21 -8.59
C ALA A 96 0.53 -0.81 -8.72
N LEU A 97 -0.43 -0.48 -7.84
CA LEU A 97 -0.99 0.88 -7.70
C LEU A 97 -0.59 1.44 -6.33
N THR A 98 0.20 2.52 -6.32
CA THR A 98 0.87 3.00 -5.11
C THR A 98 0.68 4.48 -4.85
N ASN A 99 0.66 4.87 -3.56
CA ASN A 99 0.80 6.26 -3.11
C ASN A 99 2.25 6.76 -3.13
N GLY A 100 3.23 5.85 -3.22
CA GLY A 100 4.64 6.20 -3.35
C GLY A 100 4.99 6.67 -4.75
N THR A 101 6.18 7.28 -4.89
CA THR A 101 6.74 7.59 -6.21
C THR A 101 7.00 6.30 -6.99
N GLU A 102 6.99 6.36 -8.32
CA GLU A 102 7.30 5.19 -9.14
C GLU A 102 8.69 4.63 -8.79
N ARG A 103 9.66 5.52 -8.58
CA ARG A 103 11.02 5.16 -8.20
C ARG A 103 11.07 4.37 -6.88
N SER A 104 10.44 4.88 -5.81
CA SER A 104 10.43 4.22 -4.50
C SER A 104 9.71 2.87 -4.57
N ALA A 105 8.59 2.79 -5.29
CA ALA A 105 7.86 1.56 -5.45
C ALA A 105 8.66 0.49 -6.21
N ARG A 106 9.34 0.85 -7.31
CA ARG A 106 10.22 -0.06 -8.04
C ARG A 106 11.34 -0.58 -7.15
N SER A 107 12.00 0.31 -6.39
CA SER A 107 13.05 -0.10 -5.46
C SER A 107 12.58 -1.11 -4.42
N VAL A 108 11.38 -0.91 -3.83
CA VAL A 108 10.78 -1.87 -2.88
C VAL A 108 10.50 -3.22 -3.55
N LEU A 109 9.96 -3.21 -4.77
CA LEU A 109 9.65 -4.43 -5.52
C LEU A 109 10.91 -5.19 -5.94
N GLU A 110 11.95 -4.49 -6.37
CA GLU A 110 13.26 -5.06 -6.69
C GLU A 110 13.91 -5.71 -5.47
N ASN A 111 13.96 -4.99 -4.33
CA ASN A 111 14.48 -5.50 -3.08
C ASN A 111 13.71 -6.73 -2.56
N ALA A 112 12.42 -6.82 -2.88
CA ALA A 112 11.56 -7.93 -2.51
C ALA A 112 11.56 -9.09 -3.53
N GLY A 113 12.23 -8.95 -4.69
CA GLY A 113 12.24 -9.96 -5.76
C GLY A 113 10.90 -10.13 -6.48
N LEU A 114 10.05 -9.09 -6.49
CA LEU A 114 8.67 -9.18 -7.01
C LEU A 114 8.46 -8.47 -8.36
N THR A 115 9.49 -7.83 -8.91
CA THR A 115 9.39 -7.03 -10.14
C THR A 115 8.88 -7.83 -11.32
N ASP A 116 9.37 -9.06 -11.49
CA ASP A 116 9.06 -9.91 -12.65
C ASP A 116 7.61 -10.38 -12.71
N TYR A 117 6.87 -10.27 -11.60
CA TYR A 117 5.45 -10.63 -11.56
C TYR A 117 4.54 -9.52 -12.07
N LEU A 118 5.02 -8.29 -12.12
CA LEU A 118 4.22 -7.09 -12.39
C LEU A 118 4.50 -6.52 -13.77
N GLU A 119 3.46 -6.16 -14.51
CA GLU A 119 3.58 -5.52 -15.84
C GLU A 119 3.88 -4.03 -15.73
N ALA A 120 3.38 -3.38 -14.68
CA ALA A 120 3.52 -1.94 -14.49
C ALA A 120 3.47 -1.55 -13.02
N VAL A 121 4.01 -0.37 -12.73
CA VAL A 121 3.83 0.36 -11.48
C VAL A 121 3.11 1.66 -11.80
N LEU A 122 1.93 1.84 -11.24
CA LEU A 122 1.13 3.06 -11.34
C LEU A 122 1.30 3.88 -10.06
N SER A 123 1.99 4.99 -10.17
CA SER A 123 2.18 5.96 -9.09
C SER A 123 1.13 7.05 -9.16
N VAL A 124 0.75 7.57 -8.00
CA VAL A 124 -0.08 8.77 -7.86
C VAL A 124 0.66 10.06 -8.21
N GLU A 125 1.98 10.00 -8.30
CA GLU A 125 2.88 11.15 -8.48
C GLU A 125 2.45 12.09 -9.63
N PRO A 126 2.11 11.60 -10.85
CA PRO A 126 1.66 12.48 -11.94
C PRO A 126 0.28 13.12 -11.71
N LEU A 127 -0.48 12.64 -10.74
CA LEU A 127 -1.81 13.18 -10.40
C LEU A 127 -1.76 14.20 -9.26
N GLU A 128 -0.62 14.31 -8.57
CA GLU A 128 -0.41 15.18 -7.42
C GLU A 128 -1.49 15.03 -6.33
N THR A 129 -1.95 13.78 -6.11
CA THR A 129 -2.94 13.43 -5.09
C THR A 129 -2.61 12.07 -4.46
N PHE A 130 -3.48 11.54 -3.62
CA PHE A 130 -3.30 10.26 -2.95
C PHE A 130 -4.59 9.44 -2.95
N LYS A 131 -4.49 8.11 -2.86
CA LYS A 131 -5.63 7.28 -2.51
C LYS A 131 -6.27 7.80 -1.21
N PRO A 132 -7.59 7.86 -1.09
CA PRO A 132 -8.61 7.28 -1.97
C PRO A 132 -9.22 8.24 -3.01
N ASP A 133 -8.48 9.22 -3.53
CA ASP A 133 -8.98 10.09 -4.61
C ASP A 133 -9.40 9.25 -5.83
N PRO A 134 -10.61 9.45 -6.40
CA PRO A 134 -11.10 8.73 -7.57
C PRO A 134 -10.17 8.77 -8.78
N ALA A 135 -9.42 9.88 -8.97
CA ALA A 135 -8.47 10.03 -10.06
C ALA A 135 -7.39 8.95 -10.05
N VAL A 136 -7.02 8.45 -8.87
CA VAL A 136 -6.01 7.40 -8.72
C VAL A 136 -6.53 6.08 -9.27
N TYR A 137 -7.77 5.71 -8.98
CA TYR A 137 -8.37 4.46 -9.48
C TYR A 137 -8.69 4.52 -10.97
N ALA A 138 -8.93 5.71 -11.52
CA ALA A 138 -9.10 5.92 -12.96
C ALA A 138 -7.83 5.58 -13.77
N LEU A 139 -6.63 5.56 -13.15
CA LEU A 139 -5.41 5.09 -13.81
C LEU A 139 -5.54 3.63 -14.29
N VAL A 140 -6.25 2.79 -13.55
CA VAL A 140 -6.48 1.38 -13.91
C VAL A 140 -7.27 1.28 -15.21
N GLY A 141 -8.24 2.16 -15.42
CA GLY A 141 -9.04 2.19 -16.65
C GLY A 141 -8.21 2.40 -17.93
N LYS A 142 -7.07 3.11 -17.83
CA LYS A 142 -6.16 3.31 -18.96
C LYS A 142 -5.46 2.03 -19.41
N LEU A 143 -5.33 1.03 -18.52
CA LEU A 143 -4.71 -0.27 -18.82
C LEU A 143 -5.72 -1.32 -19.30
N THR A 144 -7.01 -1.08 -19.09
CA THR A 144 -8.07 -2.03 -19.39
C THR A 144 -8.84 -1.72 -20.69
N THR A 145 -8.41 -0.67 -21.43
CA THR A 145 -9.03 -0.31 -22.71
C THR A 145 -8.98 -1.49 -23.69
N GLY A 146 -10.17 -1.96 -24.08
CA GLY A 146 -10.34 -3.10 -25.00
C GLY A 146 -10.45 -4.47 -24.32
N ASN A 147 -10.38 -4.58 -23.01
CA ASN A 147 -10.53 -5.83 -22.28
C ASN A 147 -11.90 -5.91 -21.59
N ALA A 148 -12.67 -6.95 -21.85
CA ALA A 148 -14.01 -7.15 -21.26
C ALA A 148 -13.98 -7.62 -19.79
N ALA A 149 -12.81 -8.02 -19.27
CA ALA A 149 -12.69 -8.52 -17.91
C ALA A 149 -12.62 -7.36 -16.89
N PRO A 150 -13.36 -7.43 -15.77
CA PRO A 150 -13.33 -6.40 -14.74
C PRO A 150 -11.95 -6.34 -14.07
N ALA A 151 -11.47 -5.13 -13.86
CA ALA A 151 -10.27 -4.91 -13.04
C ALA A 151 -10.61 -5.12 -11.55
N TRP A 152 -9.67 -5.72 -10.83
CA TRP A 152 -9.75 -5.95 -9.39
C TRP A 152 -8.71 -5.11 -8.67
N LEU A 153 -9.13 -4.39 -7.64
CA LEU A 153 -8.19 -3.87 -6.64
C LEU A 153 -8.06 -4.89 -5.52
N VAL A 154 -6.82 -5.25 -5.20
CA VAL A 154 -6.47 -6.12 -4.06
C VAL A 154 -5.71 -5.28 -3.03
N SER A 155 -6.27 -5.08 -1.86
CA SER A 155 -5.63 -4.27 -0.83
C SER A 155 -5.90 -4.79 0.58
N GLY A 156 -4.89 -4.69 1.44
CA GLY A 156 -5.03 -4.92 2.89
C GLY A 156 -5.54 -3.69 3.65
N ASN A 157 -5.77 -2.55 2.98
CA ASN A 157 -6.23 -1.32 3.62
C ASN A 157 -7.72 -1.07 3.31
N PRO A 158 -8.60 -1.04 4.32
CA PRO A 158 -10.03 -0.82 4.10
C PRO A 158 -10.34 0.45 3.31
N PHE A 159 -9.72 1.59 3.63
CA PHE A 159 -9.95 2.85 2.90
C PHE A 159 -9.67 2.75 1.40
N ASP A 160 -8.66 1.95 1.00
CA ASP A 160 -8.28 1.72 -0.40
C ASP A 160 -9.32 0.85 -1.12
N VAL A 161 -9.81 -0.20 -0.43
CA VAL A 161 -10.90 -1.07 -0.89
C VAL A 161 -12.19 -0.25 -1.10
N ILE A 162 -12.54 0.59 -0.13
CA ILE A 162 -13.72 1.47 -0.18
C ILE A 162 -13.59 2.46 -1.35
N GLY A 163 -12.45 3.14 -1.46
CA GLY A 163 -12.21 4.11 -2.54
C GLY A 163 -12.30 3.49 -3.94
N ALA A 164 -11.70 2.32 -4.13
CA ALA A 164 -11.78 1.61 -5.41
C ALA A 164 -13.20 1.11 -5.72
N LYS A 165 -13.92 0.60 -4.73
CA LYS A 165 -15.31 0.17 -4.88
C LYS A 165 -16.23 1.32 -5.27
N ALA A 166 -16.05 2.49 -4.65
CA ALA A 166 -16.78 3.70 -4.99
C ALA A 166 -16.53 4.16 -6.44
N CYS A 167 -15.39 3.78 -7.02
CA CYS A 167 -15.06 4.02 -8.43
C CYS A 167 -15.50 2.89 -9.38
N GLY A 168 -16.27 1.91 -8.91
CA GLY A 168 -16.82 0.83 -9.72
C GLY A 168 -15.88 -0.35 -9.98
N LEU A 169 -14.71 -0.40 -9.35
CA LEU A 169 -13.83 -1.56 -9.45
C LEU A 169 -14.39 -2.75 -8.66
N LYS A 170 -14.03 -3.95 -9.07
CA LYS A 170 -14.11 -5.11 -8.20
C LYS A 170 -13.02 -5.05 -7.14
N VAL A 171 -13.33 -5.48 -5.92
CA VAL A 171 -12.41 -5.30 -4.80
C VAL A 171 -12.26 -6.58 -3.97
N ALA A 172 -11.02 -6.91 -3.64
CA ALA A 172 -10.67 -7.95 -2.69
C ALA A 172 -9.99 -7.34 -1.47
N TRP A 173 -10.55 -7.56 -0.29
CA TRP A 173 -9.88 -7.20 0.96
C TRP A 173 -8.95 -8.32 1.40
N LEU A 174 -7.66 -8.04 1.37
CA LEU A 174 -6.60 -8.97 1.78
C LEU A 174 -6.35 -8.81 3.29
N ARG A 175 -7.13 -9.55 4.09
CA ARG A 175 -7.13 -9.53 5.54
C ARG A 175 -6.15 -10.56 6.11
N ARG A 176 -4.83 -10.29 6.03
CA ARG A 176 -3.81 -11.19 6.61
C ARG A 176 -3.87 -11.31 8.12
N ASP A 177 -4.36 -10.28 8.81
CA ASP A 177 -4.64 -10.31 10.25
C ASP A 177 -6.14 -10.51 10.48
N PRO A 178 -6.56 -11.67 11.03
CA PRO A 178 -7.97 -11.93 11.29
C PRO A 178 -8.63 -10.99 12.31
N GLN A 179 -7.83 -10.29 13.13
CA GLN A 179 -8.33 -9.32 14.11
C GLN A 179 -8.57 -7.95 13.49
N LYS A 180 -8.06 -7.69 12.27
CA LYS A 180 -8.26 -6.42 11.58
C LYS A 180 -9.74 -6.25 11.23
N VAL A 181 -10.29 -5.09 11.61
CA VAL A 181 -11.68 -4.72 11.35
C VAL A 181 -11.75 -3.94 10.03
N PHE A 182 -12.77 -4.23 9.23
CA PHE A 182 -13.11 -3.41 8.08
C PHE A 182 -13.89 -2.16 8.55
N ASP A 183 -13.69 -1.02 7.87
CA ASP A 183 -14.41 0.20 8.21
C ASP A 183 -15.94 -0.01 8.07
N PRO A 184 -16.75 0.36 9.10
CA PRO A 184 -18.19 0.07 9.14
C PRO A 184 -19.01 1.08 8.29
N TRP A 185 -18.63 1.21 7.02
CA TRP A 185 -19.34 2.02 6.05
C TRP A 185 -20.33 1.15 5.25
N GLU A 186 -21.17 1.77 4.44
CA GLU A 186 -22.16 1.07 3.61
C GLU A 186 -21.55 0.32 2.42
N VAL A 187 -20.22 0.21 2.39
CA VAL A 187 -19.44 -0.44 1.34
C VAL A 187 -18.85 -1.74 1.86
N SER A 188 -19.04 -2.82 1.11
CA SER A 188 -18.44 -4.13 1.42
C SER A 188 -17.53 -4.59 0.27
N PRO A 189 -16.41 -5.29 0.56
CA PRO A 189 -15.59 -5.90 -0.46
C PRO A 189 -16.36 -7.00 -1.20
N ASP A 190 -16.03 -7.23 -2.49
CA ASP A 190 -16.62 -8.36 -3.25
C ASP A 190 -16.09 -9.70 -2.73
N VAL A 191 -14.85 -9.72 -2.25
CA VAL A 191 -14.17 -10.90 -1.69
C VAL A 191 -13.32 -10.50 -0.49
N VAL A 192 -13.32 -11.35 0.54
CA VAL A 192 -12.37 -11.28 1.67
C VAL A 192 -11.51 -12.54 1.66
N VAL A 193 -10.19 -12.35 1.74
CA VAL A 193 -9.21 -13.45 1.72
C VAL A 193 -8.08 -13.18 2.71
N GLY A 194 -7.48 -14.24 3.25
CA GLY A 194 -6.35 -14.14 4.18
C GLY A 194 -5.00 -13.99 3.48
N ASN A 195 -4.87 -14.46 2.24
CA ASN A 195 -3.63 -14.48 1.47
C ASN A 195 -3.92 -14.45 -0.04
N LEU A 196 -2.87 -14.34 -0.86
CA LEU A 196 -3.00 -14.30 -2.32
C LEU A 196 -3.30 -15.66 -2.96
N GLU A 197 -3.03 -16.76 -2.30
CA GLU A 197 -3.37 -18.11 -2.76
C GLU A 197 -4.90 -18.32 -2.68
N GLU A 198 -5.52 -17.93 -1.56
CA GLU A 198 -7.00 -17.90 -1.46
C GLU A 198 -7.64 -16.95 -2.47
N LEU A 199 -6.97 -15.84 -2.80
CA LEU A 199 -7.46 -14.92 -3.82
C LEU A 199 -7.48 -15.60 -5.19
N TYR A 200 -6.42 -16.31 -5.54
CA TYR A 200 -6.35 -17.07 -6.79
C TYR A 200 -7.52 -18.06 -6.94
N GLU A 201 -7.89 -18.76 -5.87
CA GLU A 201 -9.01 -19.71 -5.87
C GLU A 201 -10.39 -19.04 -6.10
N LYS A 202 -10.52 -17.76 -5.71
CA LYS A 202 -11.79 -17.02 -5.77
C LYS A 202 -11.93 -16.12 -7.01
N LEU A 203 -10.83 -15.83 -7.70
CA LEU A 203 -10.89 -15.03 -8.91
C LEU A 203 -11.27 -15.89 -10.12
N PRO A 204 -12.04 -15.35 -11.08
CA PRO A 204 -12.25 -16.01 -12.36
C PRO A 204 -10.90 -16.14 -13.09
N VAL A 205 -10.74 -17.21 -13.87
CA VAL A 205 -9.52 -17.41 -14.69
C VAL A 205 -9.30 -16.17 -15.56
N GLY A 206 -8.08 -15.64 -15.57
CA GLY A 206 -7.68 -14.53 -16.42
C GLY A 206 -7.86 -14.89 -17.91
N ARG A 207 -8.32 -13.96 -18.71
CA ARG A 207 -8.48 -14.10 -20.18
C ARG A 207 -7.57 -13.14 -20.89
#